data_9cdc16358a3122fc9771db9b1a5fb14e
#
_entry.id   9cdc16358a3122fc9771db9b1a5fb14e
#
_cell.length_a   1.000
_cell.length_b   1.000
_cell.length_c   1.000
_cell.angle_alpha   90.00
_cell.angle_beta   90.00
_cell.angle_gamma   90.00
#
_symmetry.space_group_name_H-M   'P 1'
#
loop_
_entity.id
_entity.type
_entity.pdbx_description
1 polymer ?
#
loop_
_entity_poly.entity_id
_entity_poly.type
_entity_poly.pdbx_seq_one_letter_code
_entity_poly.pdbx_strand_id
1 'polypeptide(L)'
;MISSLRQRNYRLFFFGQLVSIAGTWMQTVAQSFVVLDLTHSGTQLGLTTAARFLPMFVFGPLGGVFADRMDRRRVLYVTQALSGLLAGVFAVTVGTHSIRLWIVYLLALALGFVNVFDNPARQSFISEMVSTGDLPNAVTLNSVAANMARVFGAALGGVIAAAIGLALCFTFNALSFGAVLASLAAMRS
;
A
#
# COMPACT_ATOMS: atom_id res chain seq x y z
N MET A 1 -20.80 15.10 5.65
CA MET A 1 -19.61 14.54 4.95
C MET A 1 -18.45 14.14 5.87
N ILE A 2 -18.41 14.51 7.14
CA ILE A 2 -17.27 14.27 8.05
C ILE A 2 -17.71 13.51 9.32
N SER A 3 -18.93 12.95 9.33
CA SER A 3 -19.49 12.29 10.52
C SER A 3 -18.67 11.07 10.97
N SER A 4 -18.17 10.27 10.02
CA SER A 4 -17.35 9.11 10.30
C SER A 4 -16.00 9.45 10.98
N LEU A 5 -15.42 10.64 10.72
CA LEU A 5 -14.18 11.09 11.40
C LEU A 5 -14.37 11.48 12.88
N ARG A 6 -15.61 11.56 13.37
CA ARG A 6 -15.87 11.75 14.80
C ARG A 6 -15.48 10.50 15.61
N GLN A 7 -15.50 9.33 14.99
CA GLN A 7 -15.05 8.10 15.62
C GLN A 7 -13.52 8.06 15.66
N ARG A 8 -12.95 8.03 16.87
CA ARG A 8 -11.50 8.11 17.11
C ARG A 8 -10.72 7.03 16.36
N ASN A 9 -11.19 5.79 16.40
CA ASN A 9 -10.49 4.66 15.76
C ASN A 9 -10.47 4.82 14.24
N TYR A 10 -11.62 5.18 13.62
CA TYR A 10 -11.68 5.44 12.19
C TYR A 10 -10.77 6.61 11.78
N ARG A 11 -10.75 7.70 12.55
CA ARG A 11 -9.90 8.86 12.27
C ARG A 11 -8.41 8.50 12.29
N LEU A 12 -7.96 7.74 13.28
CA LEU A 12 -6.57 7.28 13.36
C LEU A 12 -6.20 6.42 12.16
N PHE A 13 -7.05 5.46 11.82
CA PHE A 13 -6.85 4.58 10.68
C PHE A 13 -6.83 5.37 9.37
N PHE A 14 -7.78 6.27 9.18
CA PHE A 14 -7.91 7.09 7.98
C PHE A 14 -6.63 7.89 7.67
N PHE A 15 -6.08 8.59 8.65
CA PHE A 15 -4.85 9.36 8.44
C PHE A 15 -3.62 8.46 8.23
N GLY A 16 -3.50 7.36 8.97
CA GLY A 16 -2.45 6.38 8.73
C GLY A 16 -2.50 5.81 7.31
N GLN A 17 -3.69 5.45 6.85
CA GLN A 17 -3.93 4.94 5.50
C GLN A 17 -3.65 5.97 4.41
N LEU A 18 -4.04 7.24 4.62
CA LEU A 18 -3.78 8.32 3.66
C LEU A 18 -2.28 8.45 3.36
N VAL A 19 -1.45 8.46 4.41
CA VAL A 19 0.00 8.53 4.29
C VAL A 19 0.55 7.28 3.58
N SER A 20 0.09 6.09 3.96
CA SER A 20 0.54 4.83 3.36
C SER A 20 0.14 4.68 1.89
N ILE A 21 -1.07 5.09 1.52
CA ILE A 21 -1.51 5.06 0.12
C ILE A 21 -0.66 6.03 -0.73
N ALA A 22 -0.40 7.24 -0.24
CA ALA A 22 0.48 8.19 -0.92
C ALA A 22 1.90 7.62 -1.11
N GLY A 23 2.48 7.02 -0.06
CA GLY A 23 3.76 6.33 -0.13
C GLY A 23 3.77 5.17 -1.14
N THR A 24 2.71 4.37 -1.18
CA THR A 24 2.57 3.27 -2.15
C THR A 24 2.52 3.75 -3.60
N TRP A 25 1.86 4.87 -3.87
CA TRP A 25 1.84 5.45 -5.22
C TRP A 25 3.17 6.09 -5.59
N MET A 26 3.84 6.73 -4.63
CA MET A 26 5.21 7.21 -4.80
C MET A 26 6.16 6.06 -5.17
N GLN A 27 6.09 4.94 -4.44
CA GLN A 27 6.86 3.73 -4.76
C GLN A 27 6.52 3.18 -6.15
N THR A 28 5.25 3.19 -6.55
CA THR A 28 4.83 2.67 -7.86
C THR A 28 5.50 3.44 -8.99
N VAL A 29 5.57 4.76 -8.88
CA VAL A 29 6.30 5.61 -9.85
C VAL A 29 7.79 5.31 -9.81
N ALA A 30 8.40 5.27 -8.63
CA ALA A 30 9.83 4.98 -8.48
C ALA A 30 10.20 3.59 -9.03
N GLN A 31 9.36 2.58 -8.79
CA GLN A 31 9.55 1.23 -9.33
C GLN A 31 9.51 1.22 -10.86
N SER A 32 8.64 2.03 -11.47
CA SER A 32 8.58 2.16 -12.93
C SER A 32 9.89 2.72 -13.49
N PHE A 33 10.46 3.73 -12.85
CA PHE A 33 11.78 4.26 -13.23
C PHE A 33 12.89 3.22 -13.05
N VAL A 34 12.91 2.49 -11.93
CA VAL A 34 13.90 1.40 -11.73
C VAL A 34 13.85 0.38 -12.86
N VAL A 35 12.66 -0.07 -13.27
CA VAL A 35 12.51 -1.04 -14.36
C VAL A 35 13.01 -0.46 -15.69
N LEU A 36 12.66 0.78 -16.00
CA LEU A 36 13.09 1.43 -17.23
C LEU A 36 14.60 1.67 -17.24
N ASP A 37 15.19 2.08 -16.14
CA ASP A 37 16.65 2.27 -16.03
C ASP A 37 17.42 0.95 -16.21
N LEU A 38 16.87 -0.17 -15.70
CA LEU A 38 17.49 -1.49 -15.82
C LEU A 38 17.33 -2.13 -17.20
N THR A 39 16.25 -1.81 -17.93
CA THR A 39 15.87 -2.61 -19.11
C THR A 39 15.63 -1.81 -20.38
N HIS A 40 15.36 -0.52 -20.26
CA HIS A 40 14.91 0.35 -21.34
C HIS A 40 13.71 -0.21 -22.13
N SER A 41 12.84 -1.02 -21.47
CA SER A 41 11.77 -1.78 -22.09
C SER A 41 10.41 -1.56 -21.43
N GLY A 42 9.44 -1.06 -22.18
CA GLY A 42 8.05 -0.95 -21.74
C GLY A 42 7.39 -2.33 -21.51
N THR A 43 7.84 -3.38 -22.21
CA THR A 43 7.36 -4.75 -22.01
C THR A 43 7.71 -5.25 -20.61
N GLN A 44 8.92 -4.99 -20.13
CA GLN A 44 9.36 -5.37 -18.79
C GLN A 44 8.58 -4.61 -17.71
N LEU A 45 8.24 -3.35 -17.96
CA LEU A 45 7.36 -2.57 -17.09
C LEU A 45 5.96 -3.19 -17.02
N GLY A 46 5.40 -3.60 -18.16
CA GLY A 46 4.11 -4.30 -18.22
C GLY A 46 4.13 -5.64 -17.47
N LEU A 47 5.19 -6.43 -17.64
CA LEU A 47 5.38 -7.71 -16.94
C LEU A 47 5.52 -7.52 -15.43
N THR A 48 6.23 -6.49 -14.97
CA THR A 48 6.34 -6.16 -13.53
C THR A 48 4.97 -5.81 -12.95
N THR A 49 4.19 -5.02 -13.69
CA THR A 49 2.82 -4.68 -13.30
C THR A 49 1.93 -5.91 -13.26
N ALA A 50 2.01 -6.76 -14.28
CA ALA A 50 1.27 -8.03 -14.33
C ALA A 50 1.64 -8.95 -13.16
N ALA A 51 2.93 -9.09 -12.83
CA ALA A 51 3.40 -9.88 -11.68
C ALA A 51 2.80 -9.38 -10.36
N ARG A 52 2.62 -8.06 -10.19
CA ARG A 52 2.00 -7.48 -8.99
C ARG A 52 0.51 -7.80 -8.88
N PHE A 53 -0.23 -7.82 -10.01
CA PHE A 53 -1.68 -8.07 -9.99
C PHE A 53 -2.05 -9.55 -10.12
N LEU A 54 -1.16 -10.39 -10.64
CA LEU A 54 -1.39 -11.82 -10.86
C LEU A 54 -1.89 -12.56 -9.62
N PRO A 55 -1.29 -12.40 -8.40
CA PRO A 55 -1.79 -13.07 -7.21
C PRO A 55 -3.23 -12.69 -6.87
N MET A 56 -3.58 -11.41 -7.05
CA MET A 56 -4.93 -10.93 -6.75
C MET A 56 -5.94 -11.49 -7.76
N PHE A 57 -5.57 -11.64 -9.02
CA PHE A 57 -6.41 -12.23 -10.05
C PHE A 57 -6.68 -13.71 -9.78
N VAL A 58 -5.63 -14.47 -9.40
CA VAL A 58 -5.72 -15.93 -9.17
C VAL A 58 -6.35 -16.26 -7.80
N PHE A 59 -5.93 -15.56 -6.76
CA PHE A 59 -6.27 -15.87 -5.36
C PHE A 59 -7.23 -14.88 -4.70
N GLY A 60 -7.68 -13.84 -5.40
CA GLY A 60 -8.59 -12.82 -4.85
C GLY A 60 -9.85 -13.39 -4.18
N PRO A 61 -10.59 -14.32 -4.81
CA PRO A 61 -11.76 -14.94 -4.18
C PRO A 61 -11.44 -15.69 -2.88
N LEU A 62 -10.27 -16.35 -2.81
CA LEU A 62 -9.80 -17.05 -1.62
C LEU A 62 -9.43 -16.05 -0.50
N GLY A 63 -8.81 -14.93 -0.87
CA GLY A 63 -8.43 -13.87 0.08
C GLY A 63 -9.64 -13.32 0.86
N GLY A 64 -10.78 -13.14 0.19
CA GLY A 64 -12.04 -12.72 0.83
C GLY A 64 -12.53 -13.74 1.87
N VAL A 65 -12.57 -15.01 1.51
CA VAL A 65 -13.01 -16.10 2.43
C VAL A 65 -12.11 -16.20 3.66
N PHE A 66 -10.79 -16.02 3.47
CA PHE A 66 -9.85 -16.03 4.60
C PHE A 66 -9.99 -14.80 5.49
N ALA A 67 -10.15 -13.61 4.90
CA ALA A 67 -10.30 -12.36 5.64
C ALA A 67 -11.56 -12.37 6.53
N ASP A 68 -12.64 -13.04 6.10
CA ASP A 68 -13.87 -13.14 6.88
C ASP A 68 -13.74 -14.06 8.12
N ARG A 69 -12.80 -15.00 8.11
CA ARG A 69 -12.57 -15.96 9.20
C ARG A 69 -11.50 -15.54 10.20
N MET A 70 -10.70 -14.54 9.87
CA MET A 70 -9.57 -14.08 10.68
C MET A 70 -9.88 -12.73 11.36
N ASP A 71 -9.19 -12.48 12.47
CA ASP A 71 -9.17 -11.15 13.11
C ASP A 71 -8.57 -10.12 12.12
N ARG A 72 -9.43 -9.26 11.59
CA ARG A 72 -9.09 -8.27 10.55
C ARG A 72 -7.98 -7.34 10.98
N ARG A 73 -7.95 -6.96 12.26
CA ARG A 73 -6.89 -6.13 12.81
C ARG A 73 -5.53 -6.84 12.78
N ARG A 74 -5.49 -8.14 13.11
CA ARG A 74 -4.26 -8.95 13.05
C ARG A 74 -3.79 -9.14 11.61
N VAL A 75 -4.72 -9.42 10.69
CA VAL A 75 -4.38 -9.51 9.26
C VAL A 75 -3.74 -8.21 8.78
N LEU A 76 -4.33 -7.05 9.10
CA LEU A 76 -3.78 -5.75 8.74
C LEU A 76 -2.40 -5.50 9.38
N TYR A 77 -2.17 -5.89 10.63
CA TYR A 77 -0.83 -5.79 11.22
C TYR A 77 0.21 -6.57 10.42
N VAL A 78 -0.09 -7.81 10.06
CA VAL A 78 0.84 -8.68 9.33
C VAL A 78 1.05 -8.15 7.91
N THR A 79 -0.01 -7.81 7.18
CA THR A 79 0.09 -7.34 5.79
C THR A 79 0.81 -6.00 5.69
N GLN A 80 0.56 -5.07 6.60
CA GLN A 80 1.23 -3.77 6.64
C GLN A 80 2.71 -3.89 7.04
N ALA A 81 3.03 -4.78 8.00
CA ALA A 81 4.43 -5.06 8.36
C ALA A 81 5.20 -5.71 7.19
N LEU A 82 4.60 -6.68 6.50
CA LEU A 82 5.20 -7.31 5.32
C LEU A 82 5.37 -6.31 4.18
N SER A 83 4.38 -5.46 3.92
CA SER A 83 4.48 -4.40 2.90
C SER A 83 5.61 -3.42 3.21
N GLY A 84 5.73 -3.01 4.47
CA GLY A 84 6.83 -2.16 4.94
C GLY A 84 8.19 -2.82 4.78
N LEU A 85 8.31 -4.11 5.12
CA LEU A 85 9.52 -4.89 4.93
C LEU A 85 9.91 -4.98 3.46
N LEU A 86 8.98 -5.33 2.57
CA LEU A 86 9.21 -5.40 1.12
C LEU A 86 9.63 -4.05 0.54
N ALA A 87 9.01 -2.95 0.98
CA ALA A 87 9.42 -1.60 0.60
C ALA A 87 10.84 -1.27 1.13
N GLY A 88 11.18 -1.71 2.33
CA GLY A 88 12.52 -1.58 2.89
C GLY A 88 13.58 -2.36 2.09
N VAL A 89 13.26 -3.57 1.65
CA VAL A 89 14.14 -4.37 0.76
C VAL A 89 14.36 -3.64 -0.57
N PHE A 90 13.31 -3.05 -1.15
CA PHE A 90 13.46 -2.18 -2.34
C PHE A 90 14.41 -1.01 -2.05
N ALA A 91 14.20 -0.30 -0.94
CA ALA A 91 15.03 0.85 -0.57
C ALA A 91 16.51 0.48 -0.46
N VAL A 92 16.81 -0.63 0.22
CA VAL A 92 18.19 -1.12 0.40
C VAL A 92 18.80 -1.55 -0.94
N THR A 93 18.09 -2.37 -1.73
CA THR A 93 18.63 -2.90 -2.98
C THR A 93 18.83 -1.81 -4.04
N VAL A 94 17.97 -0.80 -4.08
CA VAL A 94 18.15 0.37 -4.95
C VAL A 94 19.26 1.28 -4.42
N GLY A 95 19.30 1.55 -3.11
CA GLY A 95 20.29 2.41 -2.50
C GLY A 95 21.73 1.84 -2.55
N THR A 96 21.88 0.53 -2.55
CA THR A 96 23.19 -0.17 -2.70
C THR A 96 23.53 -0.49 -4.15
N HIS A 97 22.74 -0.05 -5.12
CA HIS A 97 22.90 -0.39 -6.55
C HIS A 97 22.94 -1.90 -6.84
N SER A 98 22.40 -2.73 -5.95
CA SER A 98 22.33 -4.20 -6.10
C SER A 98 21.03 -4.69 -6.72
N ILE A 99 20.12 -3.78 -7.05
CA ILE A 99 18.83 -4.10 -7.65
C ILE A 99 19.01 -4.77 -9.01
N ARG A 100 18.25 -5.85 -9.24
CA ARG A 100 18.21 -6.57 -10.51
C ARG A 100 16.75 -6.84 -10.89
N LEU A 101 16.48 -7.01 -12.16
CA LEU A 101 15.12 -7.18 -12.67
C LEU A 101 14.36 -8.33 -12.00
N TRP A 102 15.01 -9.48 -11.77
CA TRP A 102 14.37 -10.61 -11.10
C TRP A 102 13.97 -10.29 -9.64
N ILE A 103 14.74 -9.43 -8.95
CA ILE A 103 14.39 -8.95 -7.59
C ILE A 103 13.12 -8.10 -7.66
N VAL A 104 13.03 -7.22 -8.67
CA VAL A 104 11.83 -6.39 -8.88
C VAL A 104 10.60 -7.25 -9.09
N TYR A 105 10.70 -8.30 -9.94
CA TYR A 105 9.59 -9.25 -10.14
C TYR A 105 9.20 -9.99 -8.87
N LEU A 106 10.18 -10.48 -8.12
CA LEU A 106 9.94 -11.22 -6.88
C LEU A 106 9.22 -10.33 -5.85
N LEU A 107 9.70 -9.10 -5.67
CA LEU A 107 9.10 -8.13 -4.74
C LEU A 107 7.72 -7.67 -5.21
N ALA A 108 7.51 -7.48 -6.52
CA ALA A 108 6.20 -7.14 -7.07
C ALA A 108 5.19 -8.27 -6.85
N LEU A 109 5.59 -9.52 -7.09
CA LEU A 109 4.77 -10.71 -6.85
C LEU A 109 4.44 -10.85 -5.36
N ALA A 110 5.43 -10.70 -4.47
CA ALA A 110 5.24 -10.76 -3.03
C ALA A 110 4.26 -9.69 -2.52
N LEU A 111 4.38 -8.44 -2.99
CA LEU A 111 3.40 -7.39 -2.70
C LEU A 111 2.02 -7.73 -3.22
N GLY A 112 1.93 -8.35 -4.40
CA GLY A 112 0.67 -8.87 -4.95
C GLY A 112 0.01 -9.86 -4.00
N PHE A 113 0.74 -10.83 -3.46
CA PHE A 113 0.23 -11.78 -2.47
C PHE A 113 -0.22 -11.11 -1.17
N VAL A 114 0.54 -10.15 -0.66
CA VAL A 114 0.12 -9.37 0.52
C VAL A 114 -1.22 -8.68 0.27
N ASN A 115 -1.40 -8.09 -0.91
CA ASN A 115 -2.62 -7.37 -1.29
C ASN A 115 -3.86 -8.28 -1.41
N VAL A 116 -3.71 -9.59 -1.70
CA VAL A 116 -4.81 -10.56 -1.70
C VAL A 116 -5.54 -10.58 -0.36
N PHE A 117 -4.81 -10.44 0.74
CA PHE A 117 -5.36 -10.45 2.10
C PHE A 117 -5.61 -9.04 2.64
N ASP A 118 -4.75 -8.08 2.32
CA ASP A 118 -4.85 -6.71 2.83
C ASP A 118 -6.13 -6.00 2.36
N ASN A 119 -6.45 -6.09 1.07
CA ASN A 119 -7.58 -5.36 0.50
C ASN A 119 -8.94 -5.75 1.11
N PRO A 120 -9.33 -7.05 1.18
CA PRO A 120 -10.60 -7.43 1.80
C PRO A 120 -10.61 -7.16 3.31
N ALA A 121 -9.51 -7.44 4.02
CA ALA A 121 -9.41 -7.17 5.45
C ALA A 121 -9.59 -5.68 5.76
N ARG A 122 -9.02 -4.80 4.94
CA ARG A 122 -9.14 -3.35 5.08
C ARG A 122 -10.58 -2.87 4.89
N GLN A 123 -11.25 -3.35 3.85
CA GLN A 123 -12.65 -2.98 3.58
C GLN A 123 -13.57 -3.43 4.71
N SER A 124 -13.43 -4.66 5.17
CA SER A 124 -14.20 -5.19 6.28
C SER A 124 -13.89 -4.48 7.61
N PHE A 125 -12.62 -4.10 7.85
CA PHE A 125 -12.23 -3.37 9.05
C PHE A 125 -12.82 -1.95 9.11
N ILE A 126 -12.92 -1.26 7.97
CA ILE A 126 -13.58 0.05 7.89
C ILE A 126 -15.06 -0.07 8.27
N SER A 127 -15.75 -1.10 7.80
CA SER A 127 -17.18 -1.30 8.12
C SER A 127 -17.43 -1.62 9.59
N GLU A 128 -16.45 -2.18 10.30
CA GLU A 128 -16.56 -2.42 11.75
C GLU A 128 -16.31 -1.18 12.61
N MET A 129 -15.56 -0.21 12.09
CA MET A 129 -15.18 1.00 12.83
C MET A 129 -16.24 2.09 12.81
N VAL A 130 -17.24 1.99 11.93
CA VAL A 130 -18.25 3.04 11.76
C VAL A 130 -19.66 2.47 11.96
N SER A 131 -20.60 3.31 12.42
CA SER A 131 -21.99 2.92 12.51
C SER A 131 -22.59 2.66 11.12
N THR A 132 -23.63 1.83 11.02
CA THR A 132 -24.27 1.49 9.75
C THR A 132 -24.77 2.72 9.00
N GLY A 133 -25.22 3.77 9.71
CA GLY A 133 -25.64 5.03 9.13
C GLY A 133 -24.49 5.88 8.55
N ASP A 134 -23.27 5.73 9.10
CA ASP A 134 -22.09 6.45 8.64
C ASP A 134 -21.27 5.69 7.60
N LEU A 135 -21.59 4.42 7.34
CA LEU A 135 -20.84 3.57 6.40
C LEU A 135 -20.73 4.17 4.97
N PRO A 136 -21.81 4.67 4.34
CA PRO A 136 -21.68 5.29 3.01
C PRO A 136 -20.74 6.49 3.02
N ASN A 137 -20.75 7.28 4.10
CA ASN A 137 -19.87 8.43 4.26
C ASN A 137 -18.40 8.00 4.42
N ALA A 138 -18.12 6.96 5.21
CA ALA A 138 -16.78 6.42 5.40
C ALA A 138 -16.20 5.86 4.08
N VAL A 139 -17.01 5.12 3.31
CA VAL A 139 -16.60 4.56 2.01
C VAL A 139 -16.31 5.68 1.01
N THR A 140 -17.19 6.69 0.92
CA THR A 140 -16.98 7.83 0.03
C THR A 140 -15.72 8.61 0.41
N LEU A 141 -15.53 8.91 1.69
CA LEU A 141 -14.37 9.64 2.19
C LEU A 141 -13.07 8.87 1.92
N ASN A 142 -13.08 7.56 2.17
CA ASN A 142 -11.93 6.69 1.89
C ASN A 142 -11.60 6.67 0.38
N SER A 143 -12.61 6.62 -0.49
CA SER A 143 -12.42 6.63 -1.94
C SER A 143 -11.86 7.96 -2.44
N VAL A 144 -12.36 9.08 -1.94
CA VAL A 144 -11.83 10.41 -2.26
C VAL A 144 -10.40 10.55 -1.79
N ALA A 145 -10.13 10.17 -0.53
CA ALA A 145 -8.79 10.22 0.04
C ALA A 145 -7.80 9.33 -0.73
N ALA A 146 -8.20 8.12 -1.11
CA ALA A 146 -7.37 7.21 -1.90
C ALA A 146 -7.03 7.79 -3.28
N ASN A 147 -7.99 8.44 -3.95
CA ASN A 147 -7.72 9.08 -5.25
C ASN A 147 -6.81 10.31 -5.10
N MET A 148 -7.02 11.13 -4.07
CA MET A 148 -6.13 12.26 -3.78
C MET A 148 -4.71 11.78 -3.45
N ALA A 149 -4.58 10.78 -2.57
CA ALA A 149 -3.29 10.18 -2.22
C ALA A 149 -2.58 9.57 -3.44
N ARG A 150 -3.33 9.01 -4.40
CA ARG A 150 -2.79 8.53 -5.68
C ARG A 150 -2.16 9.65 -6.48
N VAL A 151 -2.90 10.74 -6.69
CA VAL A 151 -2.43 11.87 -7.50
C VAL A 151 -1.22 12.54 -6.84
N PHE A 152 -1.34 12.90 -5.56
CA PHE A 152 -0.25 13.57 -4.84
C PHE A 152 0.94 12.65 -4.61
N GLY A 153 0.70 11.38 -4.26
CA GLY A 153 1.77 10.40 -4.07
C GLY A 153 2.56 10.14 -5.34
N ALA A 154 1.89 9.99 -6.49
CA ALA A 154 2.56 9.81 -7.77
C ALA A 154 3.35 11.06 -8.18
N ALA A 155 2.77 12.26 -8.02
CA ALA A 155 3.44 13.52 -8.33
C ALA A 155 4.69 13.74 -7.44
N LEU A 156 4.54 13.53 -6.13
CA LEU A 156 5.67 13.58 -5.18
C LEU A 156 6.74 12.53 -5.52
N GLY A 157 6.31 11.33 -5.92
CA GLY A 157 7.22 10.26 -6.35
C GLY A 157 8.10 10.68 -7.51
N GLY A 158 7.51 11.30 -8.53
CA GLY A 158 8.25 11.83 -9.68
C GLY A 158 9.25 12.93 -9.28
N VAL A 159 8.82 13.89 -8.45
CA VAL A 159 9.68 14.99 -7.99
C VAL A 159 10.82 14.47 -7.10
N ILE A 160 10.54 13.61 -6.14
CA ILE A 160 11.55 13.07 -5.23
C ILE A 160 12.54 12.17 -5.99
N ALA A 161 12.04 11.33 -6.91
CA ALA A 161 12.89 10.49 -7.74
C ALA A 161 13.89 11.32 -8.57
N ALA A 162 13.43 12.43 -9.13
CA ALA A 162 14.27 13.32 -9.94
C ALA A 162 15.24 14.17 -9.10
N ALA A 163 14.82 14.64 -7.92
CA ALA A 163 15.59 15.60 -7.13
C ALA A 163 16.61 14.93 -6.19
N ILE A 164 16.24 13.80 -5.57
CA ILE A 164 17.01 13.19 -4.47
C ILE A 164 17.27 11.68 -4.66
N GLY A 165 16.63 11.07 -5.63
CA GLY A 165 16.88 9.68 -6.03
C GLY A 165 15.78 8.68 -5.64
N LEU A 166 15.79 7.55 -6.34
CA LEU A 166 14.74 6.53 -6.28
C LEU A 166 14.69 5.82 -4.92
N ALA A 167 15.84 5.59 -4.28
CA ALA A 167 15.91 4.87 -2.99
C ALA A 167 15.08 5.54 -1.89
N LEU A 168 15.03 6.88 -1.87
CA LEU A 168 14.25 7.63 -0.88
C LEU A 168 12.75 7.44 -1.05
N CYS A 169 12.24 7.28 -2.27
CA CYS A 169 10.83 6.98 -2.50
C CYS A 169 10.42 5.66 -1.82
N PHE A 170 11.26 4.64 -1.91
CA PHE A 170 11.03 3.35 -1.25
C PHE A 170 11.17 3.46 0.27
N THR A 171 12.14 4.23 0.76
CA THR A 171 12.33 4.50 2.19
C THR A 171 11.12 5.21 2.79
N PHE A 172 10.64 6.28 2.15
CA PHE A 172 9.44 6.98 2.61
C PHE A 172 8.21 6.07 2.61
N ASN A 173 8.06 5.20 1.60
CA ASN A 173 6.97 4.25 1.61
C ASN A 173 7.11 3.22 2.73
N ALA A 174 8.30 2.67 2.98
CA ALA A 174 8.54 1.76 4.10
C ALA A 174 8.15 2.41 5.43
N LEU A 175 8.54 3.67 5.66
CA LEU A 175 8.18 4.43 6.85
C LEU A 175 6.67 4.73 6.93
N SER A 176 6.01 4.96 5.79
CA SER A 176 4.57 5.23 5.74
C SER A 176 3.72 4.06 6.25
N PHE A 177 4.16 2.82 6.06
CA PHE A 177 3.53 1.65 6.67
C PHE A 177 3.64 1.66 8.20
N GLY A 178 4.71 2.23 8.74
CA GLY A 178 4.85 2.49 10.18
C GLY A 178 3.74 3.38 10.74
N ALA A 179 3.27 4.36 9.96
CA ALA A 179 2.14 5.21 10.38
C ALA A 179 0.84 4.41 10.53
N VAL A 180 0.57 3.44 9.65
CA VAL A 180 -0.59 2.54 9.77
C VAL A 180 -0.44 1.63 10.98
N LEU A 181 0.73 1.02 11.17
CA LEU A 181 1.01 0.15 12.32
C LEU A 181 0.85 0.91 13.63
N ALA A 182 1.36 2.13 13.72
CA ALA A 182 1.19 3.01 14.87
C ALA A 182 -0.29 3.38 15.11
N SER A 183 -1.04 3.66 14.03
CA SER A 183 -2.47 3.95 14.13
C SER A 183 -3.26 2.75 14.65
N LEU A 184 -2.97 1.54 14.14
CA LEU A 184 -3.57 0.30 14.62
C LEU A 184 -3.23 0.03 16.09
N ALA A 185 -1.99 0.31 16.53
CA ALA A 185 -1.58 0.17 17.91
C ALA A 185 -2.30 1.16 18.86
N ALA A 186 -2.54 2.39 18.39
CA ALA A 186 -3.20 3.44 19.17
C ALA A 186 -4.73 3.30 19.28
N MET A 187 -5.34 2.35 18.55
CA MET A 187 -6.77 2.07 18.61
C MET A 187 -7.11 1.34 19.91
N ARG A 188 -8.18 1.78 20.56
CA ARG A 188 -8.76 1.09 21.72
C ARG A 188 -9.61 -0.09 21.21
N SER A 189 -9.46 -1.22 21.87
CA SER A 189 -10.30 -2.43 21.73
C SER A 189 -11.70 -2.13 22.20
#